data_696bd4d5b511c7dad148454ad69d107d
#
_entry.id   696bd4d5b511c7dad148454ad69d107d
#
_cell.length_a   1.000
_cell.length_b   1.000
_cell.length_c   1.000
_cell.angle_alpha   90.00
_cell.angle_beta   90.00
_cell.angle_gamma   90.00
#
_symmetry.space_group_name_H-M   'P 1'
#
loop_
_entity.id
_entity.type
_entity.pdbx_description
1 polymer ?
#
loop_
_entity_poly.entity_id
_entity_poly.type
_entity_poly.pdbx_seq_one_letter_code
_entity_poly.pdbx_strand_id
1 'polypeptide(L)'
;MRDLTRRQEEILNLIKEWIETTGLPPTRAEIAQHFGFSSPNAAEQHLKVLAKKGVLDLMPGVSRGIQLKGEAGLPVVGRVAAGSPILAQEHIERHVQIDSAMFSPRADYLLKVHGMSMKDIGILDGDLLAVHRSAEARAGQVVVARIGDEVTVKRFQKRGHTVRLLPENPDFEPIVVDLTRQELVIEGIAVGVIRNAAPL
;
A
#
# COMPACT_ATOMS: atom_id res chain seq x y z
N MET A 1 -13.04 -2.14 8.54
CA MET A 1 -13.11 -3.02 7.34
C MET A 1 -14.59 -3.26 7.08
N ARG A 2 -15.11 -2.97 5.88
CA ARG A 2 -16.51 -3.24 5.55
C ARG A 2 -16.64 -4.75 5.39
N ASP A 3 -17.41 -5.42 6.24
CA ASP A 3 -17.61 -6.89 6.21
C ASP A 3 -18.23 -7.30 4.87
N LEU A 4 -17.40 -7.71 3.92
CA LEU A 4 -17.82 -8.35 2.69
C LEU A 4 -18.04 -9.85 2.98
N THR A 5 -19.10 -10.41 2.42
CA THR A 5 -19.24 -11.87 2.42
C THR A 5 -18.23 -12.45 1.41
N ARG A 6 -17.84 -13.71 1.57
CA ARG A 6 -16.94 -14.41 0.65
C ARG A 6 -17.35 -14.23 -0.81
N ARG A 7 -18.64 -14.35 -1.13
CA ARG A 7 -19.14 -14.17 -2.50
C ARG A 7 -18.99 -12.72 -3.00
N GLN A 8 -19.13 -11.74 -2.12
CA GLN A 8 -18.92 -10.33 -2.47
C GLN A 8 -17.46 -10.02 -2.74
N GLU A 9 -16.54 -10.62 -1.98
CA GLU A 9 -15.10 -10.52 -2.22
C GLU A 9 -14.70 -11.16 -3.55
N GLU A 10 -15.22 -12.36 -3.86
CA GLU A 10 -14.97 -13.05 -5.13
C GLU A 10 -15.43 -12.18 -6.33
N ILE A 11 -16.61 -11.56 -6.25
CA ILE A 11 -17.13 -10.69 -7.30
C ILE A 11 -16.28 -9.41 -7.43
N LEU A 12 -15.89 -8.81 -6.32
CA LEU A 12 -15.05 -7.62 -6.33
C LEU A 12 -13.66 -7.91 -6.94
N ASN A 13 -13.07 -9.05 -6.60
CA ASN A 13 -11.80 -9.49 -7.15
C ASN A 13 -11.89 -9.76 -8.65
N LEU A 14 -12.95 -10.42 -9.11
CA LEU A 14 -13.20 -10.59 -10.55
C LEU A 14 -13.25 -9.24 -11.29
N ILE A 15 -13.96 -8.25 -10.72
CA ILE A 15 -14.09 -6.93 -11.35
C ILE A 15 -12.72 -6.26 -11.43
N LYS A 16 -11.89 -6.34 -10.39
CA LYS A 16 -10.53 -5.80 -10.37
C LYS A 16 -9.66 -6.44 -11.44
N GLU A 17 -9.59 -7.77 -11.45
CA GLU A 17 -8.80 -8.55 -12.41
C GLU A 17 -9.24 -8.28 -13.86
N TRP A 18 -10.55 -8.14 -14.08
CA TRP A 18 -11.09 -7.83 -15.40
C TRP A 18 -10.66 -6.46 -15.88
N ILE A 19 -10.70 -5.45 -15.00
CA ILE A 19 -10.24 -4.08 -15.33
C ILE A 19 -8.73 -4.06 -15.60
N GLU A 20 -7.95 -4.77 -14.79
CA GLU A 20 -6.49 -4.87 -14.96
C GLU A 20 -6.10 -5.52 -16.31
N THR A 21 -6.85 -6.54 -16.73
CA THR A 21 -6.52 -7.28 -17.96
C THR A 21 -7.09 -6.66 -19.23
N THR A 22 -8.27 -6.04 -19.16
CA THR A 22 -8.99 -5.55 -20.35
C THR A 22 -9.09 -4.02 -20.44
N GLY A 23 -8.75 -3.31 -19.37
CA GLY A 23 -8.91 -1.86 -19.25
C GLY A 23 -10.35 -1.40 -19.01
N LEU A 24 -11.33 -2.31 -18.99
CA LEU A 24 -12.76 -2.01 -18.83
C LEU A 24 -13.41 -2.93 -17.78
N PRO A 25 -14.43 -2.46 -17.03
CA PRO A 25 -15.15 -3.32 -16.10
C PRO A 25 -16.00 -4.36 -16.85
N PRO A 26 -16.26 -5.53 -16.23
CA PRO A 26 -17.14 -6.52 -16.81
C PRO A 26 -18.60 -6.03 -16.84
N THR A 27 -19.37 -6.57 -17.76
CA THR A 27 -20.83 -6.42 -17.78
C THR A 27 -21.50 -7.35 -16.73
N ARG A 28 -22.74 -7.07 -16.39
CA ARG A 28 -23.54 -7.94 -15.52
C ARG A 28 -23.71 -9.36 -16.07
N ALA A 29 -23.76 -9.49 -17.40
CA ALA A 29 -23.87 -10.79 -18.09
C ALA A 29 -22.55 -11.59 -17.96
N GLU A 30 -21.40 -10.94 -18.16
CA GLU A 30 -20.08 -11.56 -17.99
C GLU A 30 -19.84 -12.02 -16.54
N ILE A 31 -20.26 -11.21 -15.54
CA ILE A 31 -20.22 -11.61 -14.13
C ILE A 31 -21.14 -12.82 -13.88
N ALA A 32 -22.37 -12.78 -14.39
CA ALA A 32 -23.30 -13.86 -14.23
C ALA A 32 -22.77 -15.16 -14.85
N GLN A 33 -22.19 -15.09 -16.04
CA GLN A 33 -21.58 -16.22 -16.73
C GLN A 33 -20.41 -16.79 -15.93
N HIS A 34 -19.52 -15.96 -15.42
CA HIS A 34 -18.33 -16.38 -14.66
C HIS A 34 -18.72 -17.15 -13.38
N PHE A 35 -19.75 -16.68 -12.67
CA PHE A 35 -20.19 -17.30 -11.41
C PHE A 35 -21.31 -18.34 -11.57
N GLY A 36 -21.74 -18.61 -12.80
CA GLY A 36 -22.84 -19.55 -13.05
C GLY A 36 -24.21 -19.07 -12.51
N PHE A 37 -24.43 -17.75 -12.46
CA PHE A 37 -25.74 -17.22 -12.02
C PHE A 37 -26.80 -17.44 -13.08
N SER A 38 -28.03 -17.69 -12.64
CA SER A 38 -29.19 -17.95 -13.52
C SER A 38 -29.57 -16.75 -14.41
N SER A 39 -29.14 -15.54 -14.06
CA SER A 39 -29.45 -14.34 -14.84
C SER A 39 -28.51 -13.18 -14.51
N PRO A 40 -28.34 -12.18 -15.41
CA PRO A 40 -27.63 -10.94 -15.12
C PRO A 40 -28.22 -10.16 -13.93
N ASN A 41 -29.49 -10.34 -13.62
CA ASN A 41 -30.15 -9.69 -12.49
C ASN A 41 -29.61 -10.22 -11.14
N ALA A 42 -29.19 -11.48 -11.07
CA ALA A 42 -28.55 -12.02 -9.88
C ALA A 42 -27.20 -11.32 -9.61
N ALA A 43 -26.41 -11.08 -10.66
CA ALA A 43 -25.19 -10.28 -10.55
C ALA A 43 -25.48 -8.83 -10.10
N GLU A 44 -26.52 -8.21 -10.66
CA GLU A 44 -26.96 -6.86 -10.29
C GLU A 44 -27.30 -6.73 -8.79
N GLN A 45 -27.92 -7.74 -8.17
CA GLN A 45 -28.22 -7.72 -6.74
C GLN A 45 -26.92 -7.67 -5.90
N HIS A 46 -25.93 -8.47 -6.26
CA HIS A 46 -24.61 -8.43 -5.58
C HIS A 46 -23.91 -7.08 -5.77
N LEU A 47 -23.95 -6.53 -6.99
CA LEU A 47 -23.38 -5.22 -7.30
C LEU A 47 -24.06 -4.10 -6.51
N LYS A 48 -25.39 -4.11 -6.37
CA LYS A 48 -26.14 -3.15 -5.53
C LYS A 48 -25.72 -3.22 -4.06
N VAL A 49 -25.49 -4.41 -3.53
CA VAL A 49 -25.00 -4.56 -2.15
C VAL A 49 -23.56 -4.03 -2.02
N LEU A 50 -22.69 -4.32 -2.98
CA LEU A 50 -21.33 -3.78 -3.02
C LEU A 50 -21.33 -2.24 -3.11
N ALA A 51 -22.22 -1.68 -3.93
CA ALA A 51 -22.39 -0.22 -4.02
C ALA A 51 -22.92 0.37 -2.69
N LYS A 52 -23.90 -0.26 -2.05
CA LYS A 52 -24.40 0.15 -0.72
C LYS A 52 -23.30 0.08 0.34
N LYS A 53 -22.41 -0.91 0.26
CA LYS A 53 -21.21 -1.00 1.10
C LYS A 53 -20.12 0.00 0.68
N GLY A 54 -20.31 0.73 -0.44
CA GLY A 54 -19.46 1.81 -0.95
C GLY A 54 -18.10 1.34 -1.42
N VAL A 55 -17.99 0.12 -1.94
CA VAL A 55 -16.77 -0.40 -2.59
C VAL A 55 -16.76 -0.19 -4.09
N LEU A 56 -17.93 0.14 -4.67
CA LEU A 56 -18.08 0.52 -6.08
C LEU A 56 -19.26 1.48 -6.25
N ASP A 57 -19.32 2.17 -7.39
CA ASP A 57 -20.48 2.91 -7.88
C ASP A 57 -21.05 2.24 -9.11
N LEU A 58 -22.38 2.35 -9.30
CA LEU A 58 -23.08 1.84 -10.46
C LEU A 58 -23.62 3.02 -11.27
N MET A 59 -23.19 3.15 -12.52
CA MET A 59 -23.73 4.16 -13.44
C MET A 59 -25.02 3.63 -14.09
N PRO A 60 -26.16 4.31 -13.88
CA PRO A 60 -27.43 3.89 -14.48
C PRO A 60 -27.35 3.93 -16.01
N GLY A 61 -27.96 2.92 -16.67
CA GLY A 61 -28.07 2.90 -18.14
C GLY A 61 -26.80 2.55 -18.90
N VAL A 62 -25.69 2.27 -18.21
CA VAL A 62 -24.41 1.92 -18.85
C VAL A 62 -24.11 0.44 -18.62
N SER A 63 -23.90 -0.32 -19.71
CA SER A 63 -23.65 -1.77 -19.63
C SER A 63 -22.37 -2.13 -18.85
N ARG A 64 -21.31 -1.33 -18.99
CA ARG A 64 -20.03 -1.41 -18.26
C ARG A 64 -19.93 -0.32 -17.18
N GLY A 65 -21.04 0.12 -16.63
CA GLY A 65 -21.13 1.21 -15.67
C GLY A 65 -20.78 0.80 -14.23
N ILE A 66 -19.78 -0.04 -14.04
CA ILE A 66 -19.23 -0.38 -12.74
C ILE A 66 -17.97 0.46 -12.54
N GLN A 67 -17.97 1.34 -11.57
CA GLN A 67 -16.80 2.08 -11.14
C GLN A 67 -16.38 1.56 -9.78
N LEU A 68 -15.19 0.98 -9.69
CA LEU A 68 -14.61 0.70 -8.37
C LEU A 68 -14.48 2.05 -7.66
N LYS A 69 -15.13 2.18 -6.52
CA LYS A 69 -14.72 3.24 -5.59
C LYS A 69 -13.32 2.88 -5.21
N GLY A 70 -12.37 3.67 -5.68
CA GLY A 70 -10.98 3.38 -5.55
C GLY A 70 -10.70 2.83 -4.16
N GLU A 71 -9.89 1.80 -4.06
CA GLU A 71 -9.28 1.44 -2.79
C GLU A 71 -8.97 2.74 -2.11
N ALA A 72 -9.47 2.91 -0.89
CA ALA A 72 -9.20 4.14 -0.14
C ALA A 72 -7.72 4.39 -0.38
N GLY A 73 -7.36 5.40 -1.17
CA GLY A 73 -6.05 5.51 -1.83
C GLY A 73 -4.89 5.04 -0.94
N LEU A 74 -3.68 5.14 -1.32
CA LEU A 74 -2.61 4.65 -0.46
C LEU A 74 -2.72 5.28 0.93
N PRO A 75 -2.78 4.48 2.01
CA PRO A 75 -2.83 5.01 3.37
C PRO A 75 -1.52 5.74 3.67
N VAL A 76 -1.61 6.94 4.22
CA VAL A 76 -0.46 7.69 4.73
C VAL A 76 -0.27 7.33 6.19
N VAL A 77 0.83 6.69 6.47
CA VAL A 77 1.28 6.35 7.82
C VAL A 77 2.12 7.51 8.36
N GLY A 78 1.71 8.04 9.48
CA GLY A 78 2.42 9.08 10.21
C GLY A 78 3.39 8.48 11.24
N ARG A 79 3.15 8.83 12.51
CA ARG A 79 3.93 8.24 13.62
C ARG A 79 3.42 6.85 13.95
N VAL A 80 4.35 5.91 14.09
CA VAL A 80 4.05 4.52 14.45
C VAL A 80 4.22 4.37 15.96
N ALA A 81 3.17 3.89 16.63
CA ALA A 81 3.24 3.58 18.05
C ALA A 81 3.94 2.24 18.31
N ALA A 82 4.55 2.13 19.47
CA ALA A 82 5.23 0.92 19.93
C ALA A 82 4.33 -0.32 19.92
N GLY A 83 4.85 -1.44 19.43
CA GLY A 83 4.18 -2.74 19.48
C GLY A 83 3.04 -2.97 18.50
N SER A 84 2.58 -1.94 17.77
CA SER A 84 1.49 -2.06 16.79
C SER A 84 2.01 -2.28 15.36
N PRO A 85 1.27 -3.02 14.49
CA PRO A 85 1.61 -3.13 13.09
C PRO A 85 1.62 -1.75 12.40
N ILE A 86 2.54 -1.55 11.44
CA ILE A 86 2.70 -0.24 10.78
C ILE A 86 1.40 0.27 10.11
N LEU A 87 0.56 -0.62 9.62
CA LEU A 87 -0.74 -0.30 9.03
C LEU A 87 -1.92 -0.40 10.01
N ALA A 88 -1.67 -0.34 11.32
CA ALA A 88 -2.75 -0.18 12.28
C ALA A 88 -3.52 1.13 12.01
N GLN A 89 -4.85 1.11 12.20
CA GLN A 89 -5.69 2.28 11.88
C GLN A 89 -5.30 3.54 12.62
N GLU A 90 -4.78 3.40 13.82
CA GLU A 90 -4.27 4.49 14.66
C GLU A 90 -3.05 5.23 14.07
N HIS A 91 -2.31 4.59 13.15
CA HIS A 91 -1.15 5.18 12.47
C HIS A 91 -1.51 5.82 11.14
N ILE A 92 -2.72 5.58 10.62
CA ILE A 92 -3.15 6.12 9.33
C ILE A 92 -3.72 7.52 9.53
N GLU A 93 -2.99 8.53 9.07
CA GLU A 93 -3.43 9.92 9.13
C GLU A 93 -4.53 10.22 8.11
N ARG A 94 -4.41 9.68 6.91
CA ARG A 94 -5.32 9.91 5.76
C ARG A 94 -5.06 8.91 4.65
N HIS A 95 -5.88 8.93 3.62
CA HIS A 95 -5.63 8.23 2.36
C HIS A 95 -5.40 9.24 1.23
N VAL A 96 -4.48 8.92 0.32
CA VAL A 96 -4.17 9.75 -0.86
C VAL A 96 -4.49 8.96 -2.12
N GLN A 97 -5.31 9.55 -2.99
CA GLN A 97 -5.71 8.97 -4.27
C GLN A 97 -4.53 9.02 -5.24
N ILE A 98 -3.74 7.96 -5.25
CA ILE A 98 -2.60 7.76 -6.15
C ILE A 98 -2.70 6.32 -6.65
N ASP A 99 -2.50 6.15 -7.95
CA ASP A 99 -2.40 4.82 -8.52
C ASP A 99 -1.13 4.14 -8.00
N SER A 100 -1.31 3.09 -7.22
CA SER A 100 -0.20 2.32 -6.66
C SER A 100 0.65 1.63 -7.73
N ALA A 101 0.09 1.42 -8.94
CA ALA A 101 0.79 0.85 -10.09
C ALA A 101 1.80 1.81 -10.73
N MET A 102 1.82 3.10 -10.34
CA MET A 102 2.89 4.03 -10.72
C MET A 102 4.26 3.61 -10.17
N PHE A 103 4.28 2.74 -9.14
CA PHE A 103 5.49 2.25 -8.49
C PHE A 103 5.77 0.80 -8.88
N SER A 104 7.05 0.45 -9.02
CA SER A 104 7.49 -0.92 -9.32
C SER A 104 8.56 -1.37 -8.30
N PRO A 105 8.24 -2.36 -7.47
CA PRO A 105 6.93 -3.00 -7.27
C PRO A 105 5.86 -2.02 -6.78
N ARG A 106 4.59 -2.42 -6.92
CA ARG A 106 3.43 -1.63 -6.49
C ARG A 106 3.56 -1.19 -5.03
N ALA A 107 3.23 0.07 -4.74
CA ALA A 107 3.23 0.58 -3.38
C ALA A 107 1.97 0.10 -2.61
N ASP A 108 2.14 -0.22 -1.34
CA ASP A 108 1.06 -0.64 -0.44
C ASP A 108 0.66 0.47 0.54
N TYR A 109 1.59 1.37 0.86
CA TYR A 109 1.35 2.53 1.72
C TYR A 109 2.36 3.66 1.47
N LEU A 110 2.06 4.82 2.02
CA LEU A 110 2.94 5.99 2.06
C LEU A 110 3.38 6.21 3.51
N LEU A 111 4.68 6.35 3.74
CA LEU A 111 5.24 6.70 5.05
C LEU A 111 5.66 8.16 5.03
N LYS A 112 5.18 8.95 5.99
CA LYS A 112 5.64 10.32 6.18
C LYS A 112 7.06 10.31 6.73
N VAL A 113 7.98 10.89 5.97
CA VAL A 113 9.40 10.97 6.34
C VAL A 113 9.61 12.05 7.40
N HIS A 114 10.40 11.70 8.40
CA HIS A 114 10.86 12.63 9.43
C HIS A 114 12.39 12.67 9.46
N GLY A 115 12.93 13.90 9.42
CA GLY A 115 14.37 14.14 9.46
C GLY A 115 15.06 14.00 8.10
N MET A 116 16.37 14.19 8.11
CA MET A 116 17.20 14.37 6.91
C MET A 116 18.23 13.25 6.70
N SER A 117 18.07 12.11 7.36
CA SER A 117 19.06 11.03 7.32
C SER A 117 19.26 10.38 5.94
N MET A 118 18.36 10.66 4.97
CA MET A 118 18.38 10.10 3.62
C MET A 118 18.43 11.20 2.53
N LYS A 119 18.89 12.41 2.89
CA LYS A 119 18.85 13.60 2.01
C LYS A 119 19.63 13.44 0.72
N ASP A 120 20.77 12.74 0.75
CA ASP A 120 21.72 12.68 -0.38
C ASP A 120 21.20 11.79 -1.53
N ILE A 121 20.14 11.01 -1.27
CA ILE A 121 19.38 10.29 -2.31
C ILE A 121 18.01 10.93 -2.58
N GLY A 122 17.79 12.15 -2.13
CA GLY A 122 16.60 12.94 -2.45
C GLY A 122 15.37 12.64 -1.58
N ILE A 123 15.51 11.91 -0.46
CA ILE A 123 14.43 11.71 0.52
C ILE A 123 14.60 12.75 1.63
N LEU A 124 13.64 13.67 1.74
CA LEU A 124 13.71 14.83 2.63
C LEU A 124 12.63 14.77 3.70
N ASP A 125 12.79 15.59 4.73
CA ASP A 125 11.78 15.78 5.76
C ASP A 125 10.43 16.23 5.16
N GLY A 126 9.35 15.62 5.61
CA GLY A 126 7.99 15.90 5.11
C GLY A 126 7.58 15.15 3.84
N ASP A 127 8.48 14.46 3.16
CA ASP A 127 8.15 13.62 2.00
C ASP A 127 7.21 12.49 2.37
N LEU A 128 6.46 12.00 1.38
CA LEU A 128 5.73 10.74 1.44
C LEU A 128 6.53 9.66 0.70
N LEU A 129 7.11 8.74 1.45
CA LEU A 129 7.84 7.59 0.92
C LEU A 129 6.84 6.51 0.51
N ALA A 130 6.78 6.18 -0.79
CA ALA A 130 6.01 5.06 -1.28
C ALA A 130 6.72 3.74 -0.92
N VAL A 131 6.01 2.84 -0.25
CA VAL A 131 6.58 1.62 0.32
C VAL A 131 5.81 0.40 -0.16
N HIS A 132 6.55 -0.57 -0.69
CA HIS A 132 6.06 -1.92 -0.94
C HIS A 132 6.29 -2.79 0.30
N ARG A 133 5.24 -3.41 0.84
CA ARG A 133 5.35 -4.31 2.00
C ARG A 133 6.19 -5.53 1.66
N SER A 134 7.22 -5.74 2.45
CA SER A 134 8.08 -6.92 2.35
C SER A 134 8.72 -7.18 3.70
N ALA A 135 8.75 -8.43 4.12
CA ALA A 135 9.52 -8.86 5.28
C ALA A 135 11.00 -9.13 4.95
N GLU A 136 11.35 -9.08 3.66
CA GLU A 136 12.70 -9.35 3.18
C GLU A 136 13.25 -8.16 2.40
N ALA A 137 14.55 -7.94 2.50
CA ALA A 137 15.25 -6.92 1.75
C ALA A 137 16.61 -7.44 1.24
N ARG A 138 17.02 -6.91 0.09
CA ARG A 138 18.34 -7.17 -0.50
C ARG A 138 19.31 -6.05 -0.09
N ALA A 139 20.60 -6.40 0.01
CA ALA A 139 21.64 -5.40 0.24
C ALA A 139 21.56 -4.26 -0.79
N GLY A 140 21.67 -3.03 -0.31
CA GLY A 140 21.58 -1.82 -1.13
C GLY A 140 20.18 -1.24 -1.28
N GLN A 141 19.09 -1.95 -0.94
CA GLN A 141 17.75 -1.38 -0.96
C GLN A 141 17.53 -0.40 0.19
N VAL A 142 16.73 0.63 -0.05
CA VAL A 142 16.23 1.51 1.01
C VAL A 142 15.00 0.84 1.61
N VAL A 143 15.01 0.69 2.93
CA VAL A 143 13.98 -0.03 3.67
C VAL A 143 13.34 0.85 4.73
N VAL A 144 12.11 0.52 5.05
CA VAL A 144 11.47 0.90 6.31
C VAL A 144 11.72 -0.24 7.27
N ALA A 145 12.46 0.03 8.33
CA ALA A 145 12.84 -0.96 9.34
C ALA A 145 12.34 -0.52 10.71
N ARG A 146 11.91 -1.48 11.52
CA ARG A 146 11.53 -1.27 12.92
C ARG A 146 12.51 -1.99 13.83
N ILE A 147 13.01 -1.27 14.82
CA ILE A 147 13.92 -1.75 15.87
C ILE A 147 13.27 -1.43 17.20
N GLY A 148 12.79 -2.45 17.92
CA GLY A 148 11.93 -2.20 19.07
C GLY A 148 10.71 -1.37 18.67
N ASP A 149 10.59 -0.18 19.22
CA ASP A 149 9.48 0.75 19.03
C ASP A 149 9.75 1.83 17.96
N GLU A 150 10.96 1.89 17.43
CA GLU A 150 11.37 2.93 16.50
C GLU A 150 11.32 2.45 15.04
N VAL A 151 10.68 3.26 14.19
CA VAL A 151 10.66 3.08 12.74
C VAL A 151 11.64 4.04 12.10
N THR A 152 12.47 3.51 11.19
CA THR A 152 13.48 4.29 10.48
C THR A 152 13.55 3.93 9.00
N VAL A 153 14.01 4.88 8.18
CA VAL A 153 14.29 4.68 6.75
C VAL A 153 15.79 4.75 6.55
N LYS A 154 16.38 3.66 6.05
CA LYS A 154 17.83 3.53 5.85
C LYS A 154 18.14 2.61 4.68
N ARG A 155 19.37 2.67 4.18
CA ARG A 155 19.90 1.69 3.23
C ARG A 155 20.30 0.42 3.97
N PHE A 156 19.75 -0.71 3.51
CA PHE A 156 19.94 -2.01 4.14
C PHE A 156 21.22 -2.68 3.68
N GLN A 157 21.98 -3.20 4.63
CA GLN A 157 23.07 -4.15 4.40
C GLN A 157 22.99 -5.26 5.43
N LYS A 158 23.27 -6.51 5.03
CA LYS A 158 23.33 -7.67 5.93
C LYS A 158 24.59 -8.49 5.64
N ARG A 159 25.29 -8.86 6.71
CA ARG A 159 26.41 -9.79 6.64
C ARG A 159 26.30 -10.78 7.82
N GLY A 160 25.97 -12.04 7.54
CA GLY A 160 25.67 -13.02 8.57
C GLY A 160 24.51 -12.60 9.47
N HIS A 161 24.75 -12.52 10.77
CA HIS A 161 23.77 -12.06 11.77
C HIS A 161 23.77 -10.56 12.02
N THR A 162 24.66 -9.81 11.36
CA THR A 162 24.74 -8.36 11.54
C THR A 162 24.02 -7.64 10.40
N VAL A 163 23.08 -6.78 10.75
CA VAL A 163 22.43 -5.83 9.84
C VAL A 163 23.00 -4.45 10.11
N ARG A 164 23.31 -3.73 9.04
CA ARG A 164 23.68 -2.30 9.07
C ARG A 164 22.64 -1.52 8.32
N LEU A 165 22.03 -0.56 8.98
CA LEU A 165 21.10 0.39 8.42
C LEU A 165 21.86 1.71 8.20
N LEU A 166 22.24 1.97 6.96
CA LEU A 166 23.09 3.10 6.61
C LEU A 166 22.27 4.34 6.27
N PRO A 167 22.58 5.50 6.85
CA PRO A 167 22.04 6.77 6.39
C PRO A 167 22.64 7.16 5.03
N GLU A 168 21.94 7.99 4.31
CA GLU A 168 22.41 8.71 3.12
C GLU A 168 22.56 10.20 3.47
N ASN A 169 23.31 10.47 4.52
CA ASN A 169 23.69 11.78 5.02
C ASN A 169 24.84 11.58 6.03
N PRO A 170 26.01 12.21 5.79
CA PRO A 170 27.19 12.05 6.64
C PRO A 170 27.02 12.59 8.07
N ASP A 171 25.99 13.41 8.31
CA ASP A 171 25.69 13.93 9.64
C ASP A 171 25.02 12.88 10.57
N PHE A 172 24.75 11.67 10.05
CA PHE A 172 24.11 10.59 10.78
C PHE A 172 24.97 9.34 10.82
N GLU A 173 24.97 8.66 11.95
CA GLU A 173 25.71 7.41 12.14
C GLU A 173 24.89 6.19 11.67
N PRO A 174 25.56 5.14 11.14
CA PRO A 174 24.93 3.87 10.85
C PRO A 174 24.36 3.19 12.10
N ILE A 175 23.15 2.60 11.99
CA ILE A 175 22.58 1.75 13.02
C ILE A 175 23.04 0.32 12.77
N VAL A 176 23.69 -0.31 13.75
CA VAL A 176 24.18 -1.69 13.67
C VAL A 176 23.35 -2.56 14.59
N VAL A 177 22.71 -3.59 14.01
CA VAL A 177 21.83 -4.53 14.74
C VAL A 177 22.41 -5.93 14.65
N ASP A 178 22.65 -6.54 15.81
CA ASP A 178 22.98 -7.95 15.94
C ASP A 178 21.68 -8.76 16.11
N LEU A 179 21.30 -9.51 15.09
CA LEU A 179 20.06 -10.29 15.05
C LEU A 179 20.04 -11.45 16.10
N THR A 180 21.16 -11.74 16.75
CA THR A 180 21.20 -12.72 17.86
C THR A 180 20.75 -12.12 19.19
N ARG A 181 20.72 -10.80 19.27
CA ARG A 181 20.46 -10.04 20.50
C ARG A 181 19.28 -9.10 20.43
N GLN A 182 18.94 -8.66 19.23
CA GLN A 182 17.92 -7.63 19.01
C GLN A 182 17.06 -7.97 17.82
N GLU A 183 15.76 -7.79 17.95
CA GLU A 183 14.82 -7.97 16.85
C GLU A 183 14.89 -6.77 15.90
N LEU A 184 14.91 -7.07 14.60
CA LEU A 184 14.74 -6.13 13.51
C LEU A 184 13.63 -6.63 12.61
N VAL A 185 12.64 -5.81 12.35
CA VAL A 185 11.55 -6.10 11.42
C VAL A 185 11.71 -5.21 10.20
N ILE A 186 11.70 -5.81 9.01
CA ILE A 186 11.55 -5.06 7.76
C ILE A 186 10.06 -4.89 7.49
N GLU A 187 9.59 -3.66 7.49
CA GLU A 187 8.19 -3.30 7.24
C GLU A 187 7.91 -3.09 5.74
N GLY A 188 8.96 -2.85 4.95
CA GLY A 188 8.86 -2.72 3.51
C GLY A 188 10.09 -2.11 2.84
N ILE A 189 9.99 -2.03 1.52
CA ILE A 189 11.02 -1.50 0.61
C ILE A 189 10.51 -0.18 0.03
N ALA A 190 11.34 0.85 0.05
CA ALA A 190 11.05 2.13 -0.61
C ALA A 190 11.02 1.93 -2.14
N VAL A 191 9.95 2.36 -2.79
CA VAL A 191 9.74 2.22 -4.24
C VAL A 191 9.55 3.55 -4.95
N GLY A 192 9.44 4.65 -4.20
CA GLY A 192 9.32 6.00 -4.75
C GLY A 192 9.15 7.06 -3.67
N VAL A 193 9.18 8.31 -4.07
CA VAL A 193 8.98 9.48 -3.21
C VAL A 193 7.97 10.42 -3.85
N ILE A 194 7.05 10.92 -3.05
CA ILE A 194 6.09 11.94 -3.45
C ILE A 194 6.37 13.18 -2.60
N ARG A 195 6.59 14.30 -3.27
CA ARG A 195 6.78 15.59 -2.61
C ARG A 195 5.76 16.58 -3.12
N ASN A 196 5.05 17.17 -2.21
CA ASN A 196 4.23 18.33 -2.53
C ASN A 196 5.11 19.58 -2.39
N ALA A 197 5.46 20.19 -3.52
CA ALA A 197 6.16 21.45 -3.47
C ALA A 197 5.23 22.52 -2.85
N ALA A 198 5.75 23.32 -1.92
CA ALA A 198 5.05 24.52 -1.53
C ALA A 198 4.76 25.38 -2.77
N PRO A 199 3.66 26.16 -2.80
CA PRO A 199 3.43 27.08 -3.91
C PRO A 199 4.66 27.98 -4.10
N LEU A 200 5.18 28.01 -5.33
CA LEU A 200 6.28 28.88 -5.74
C LEU A 200 5.87 30.35 -5.64
#